data_a21172240e3d7265e6007f9bdae8f1a6
#
_entry.id   a21172240e3d7265e6007f9bdae8f1a6
#
_cell.length_a   1.000
_cell.length_b   1.000
_cell.length_c   1.000
_cell.angle_alpha   90.00
_cell.angle_beta   90.00
_cell.angle_gamma   90.00
#
_symmetry.space_group_name_H-M   'P 1'
#
loop_
_entity.id
_entity.type
_entity.pdbx_description
1 polymer ?
#
loop_
_entity_poly.entity_id
_entity_poly.type
_entity_poly.pdbx_seq_one_letter_code
_entity_poly.pdbx_strand_id
1 'polypeptide(L)'
;YISGAYSMKKKINYYLVATALFVAVATMVSMTVINYYLFQKQVKEDLQVMAETIESTGILKQDINEIPQIDVEGIRVTWIDKDGTVLYDNQNDVKNLENHGNRPEIESAFDKGTGDSVRTSATMNSNTFYHAIKLNDGTVLRVSLAARSIWNMFASSIPAMLIVTVIIVGICVVPAPSPP
;
A
#
# COMPACT_ATOMS: atom_id res chain seq x y z
N TYR A 1 -44.92 -38.70 -0.58
CA TYR A 1 -44.86 -37.43 0.17
C TYR A 1 -43.47 -37.17 0.80
N ILE A 2 -42.74 -38.15 1.28
CA ILE A 2 -41.46 -38.03 1.97
C ILE A 2 -40.32 -37.64 1.00
N SER A 3 -40.32 -38.13 -0.26
CA SER A 3 -39.31 -37.84 -1.28
C SER A 3 -39.29 -36.36 -1.70
N GLY A 4 -40.45 -35.69 -1.79
CA GLY A 4 -40.55 -34.27 -2.16
C GLY A 4 -39.99 -33.31 -1.08
N ALA A 5 -40.25 -33.62 0.20
CA ALA A 5 -39.76 -32.81 1.30
C ALA A 5 -38.23 -32.92 1.47
N TYR A 6 -37.62 -34.06 1.20
CA TYR A 6 -36.16 -34.27 1.21
C TYR A 6 -35.48 -33.50 0.07
N SER A 7 -36.05 -33.53 -1.12
CA SER A 7 -35.54 -32.74 -2.27
C SER A 7 -35.60 -31.24 -2.02
N MET A 8 -36.66 -30.74 -1.37
CA MET A 8 -36.83 -29.33 -1.03
C MET A 8 -35.83 -28.87 0.02
N LYS A 9 -35.58 -29.66 1.07
CA LYS A 9 -34.57 -29.35 2.09
C LYS A 9 -33.15 -29.25 1.48
N LYS A 10 -32.78 -30.16 0.57
CA LYS A 10 -31.49 -30.08 -0.14
C LYS A 10 -31.35 -28.79 -0.97
N LYS A 11 -32.38 -28.39 -1.68
CA LYS A 11 -32.36 -27.15 -2.46
C LYS A 11 -32.20 -25.93 -1.57
N ILE A 12 -32.94 -25.85 -0.46
CA ILE A 12 -32.86 -24.74 0.50
C ILE A 12 -31.44 -24.65 1.08
N ASN A 13 -30.86 -25.77 1.55
CA ASN A 13 -29.49 -25.78 2.06
C ASN A 13 -28.47 -25.35 1.01
N TYR A 14 -28.63 -25.79 -0.24
CA TYR A 14 -27.74 -25.37 -1.32
C TYR A 14 -27.78 -23.84 -1.53
N TYR A 15 -28.98 -23.26 -1.60
CA TYR A 15 -29.10 -21.80 -1.75
C TYR A 15 -28.55 -21.04 -0.54
N LEU A 16 -28.78 -21.52 0.68
CA LEU A 16 -28.20 -20.91 1.88
C LEU A 16 -26.68 -20.92 1.85
N VAL A 17 -26.06 -22.05 1.52
CA VAL A 17 -24.59 -22.16 1.41
C VAL A 17 -24.07 -21.28 0.30
N ALA A 18 -24.71 -21.29 -0.88
CA ALA A 18 -24.28 -20.47 -2.02
C ALA A 18 -24.37 -18.98 -1.69
N THR A 19 -25.44 -18.54 -1.04
CA THR A 19 -25.62 -17.14 -0.62
C THR A 19 -24.56 -16.76 0.43
N ALA A 20 -24.33 -17.61 1.42
CA ALA A 20 -23.32 -17.36 2.47
C ALA A 20 -21.91 -17.24 1.88
N LEU A 21 -21.54 -18.11 0.95
CA LEU A 21 -20.27 -18.07 0.26
C LEU A 21 -20.14 -16.79 -0.60
N PHE A 22 -21.17 -16.42 -1.34
CA PHE A 22 -21.18 -15.21 -2.14
C PHE A 22 -20.98 -13.98 -1.26
N VAL A 23 -21.72 -13.85 -0.16
CA VAL A 23 -21.58 -12.73 0.78
C VAL A 23 -20.19 -12.70 1.39
N ALA A 24 -19.64 -13.85 1.80
CA ALA A 24 -18.30 -13.92 2.38
C ALA A 24 -17.22 -13.43 1.39
N VAL A 25 -17.29 -13.89 0.13
CA VAL A 25 -16.35 -13.48 -0.92
C VAL A 25 -16.51 -11.98 -1.22
N ALA A 26 -17.73 -11.49 -1.40
CA ALA A 26 -18.01 -10.09 -1.69
C ALA A 26 -17.50 -9.16 -0.58
N THR A 27 -17.77 -9.52 0.69
CA THR A 27 -17.29 -8.76 1.84
C THR A 27 -15.78 -8.71 1.90
N MET A 28 -15.11 -9.82 1.61
CA MET A 28 -13.68 -9.88 1.65
C MET A 28 -13.02 -9.07 0.53
N VAL A 29 -13.52 -9.17 -0.70
CA VAL A 29 -13.02 -8.34 -1.81
C VAL A 29 -13.19 -6.86 -1.45
N SER A 30 -14.37 -6.47 -0.96
CA SER A 30 -14.63 -5.09 -0.56
C SER A 30 -13.68 -4.63 0.56
N MET A 31 -13.48 -5.45 1.58
CA MET A 31 -12.58 -5.13 2.70
C MET A 31 -11.13 -4.98 2.24
N THR A 32 -10.67 -5.85 1.32
CA THR A 32 -9.30 -5.75 0.80
C THR A 32 -9.10 -4.47 -0.01
N VAL A 33 -10.07 -4.11 -0.86
CA VAL A 33 -10.00 -2.86 -1.64
C VAL A 33 -9.98 -1.64 -0.72
N ILE A 34 -10.85 -1.61 0.29
CA ILE A 34 -10.89 -0.51 1.27
C ILE A 34 -9.57 -0.42 2.04
N ASN A 35 -9.07 -1.54 2.57
CA ASN A 35 -7.79 -1.54 3.31
C ASN A 35 -6.62 -1.10 2.43
N TYR A 36 -6.59 -1.50 1.16
CA TYR A 36 -5.55 -1.05 0.24
C TYR A 36 -5.60 0.46 0.00
N TYR A 37 -6.79 1.01 -0.18
CA TYR A 37 -6.97 2.46 -0.32
C TYR A 37 -6.53 3.22 0.93
N LEU A 38 -6.94 2.74 2.11
CA LEU A 38 -6.53 3.33 3.39
C LEU A 38 -5.02 3.23 3.60
N PHE A 39 -4.42 2.11 3.24
CA PHE A 39 -2.96 1.92 3.31
C PHE A 39 -2.22 2.91 2.42
N GLN A 40 -2.65 3.10 1.15
CA GLN A 40 -2.02 4.08 0.27
C GLN A 40 -2.11 5.51 0.83
N LYS A 41 -3.28 5.86 1.38
CA LYS A 41 -3.49 7.17 2.00
C LYS A 41 -2.56 7.35 3.21
N GLN A 42 -2.47 6.34 4.08
CA GLN A 42 -1.60 6.38 5.26
C GLN A 42 -0.13 6.54 4.87
N VAL A 43 0.36 5.74 3.91
CA VAL A 43 1.75 5.84 3.44
C VAL A 43 2.06 7.24 2.89
N LYS A 44 1.12 7.84 2.16
CA LYS A 44 1.29 9.19 1.64
C LYS A 44 1.41 10.23 2.78
N GLU A 45 0.52 10.15 3.78
CA GLU A 45 0.54 11.04 4.95
C GLU A 45 1.84 10.86 5.76
N ASP A 46 2.28 9.62 5.96
CA ASP A 46 3.53 9.31 6.67
C ASP A 46 4.75 9.88 5.94
N LEU A 47 4.80 9.75 4.59
CA LEU A 47 5.89 10.32 3.79
C LEU A 47 5.87 11.84 3.82
N GLN A 48 4.70 12.48 3.80
CA GLN A 48 4.58 13.93 3.93
C GLN A 48 5.15 14.41 5.28
N VAL A 49 4.69 13.81 6.38
CA VAL A 49 5.19 14.14 7.73
C VAL A 49 6.69 13.94 7.84
N MET A 50 7.21 12.87 7.21
CA MET A 50 8.64 12.62 7.19
C MET A 50 9.42 13.71 6.43
N ALA A 51 8.95 14.10 5.25
CA ALA A 51 9.58 15.15 4.45
C ALA A 51 9.61 16.50 5.21
N GLU A 52 8.46 16.91 5.78
CA GLU A 52 8.33 18.10 6.59
C GLU A 52 9.22 18.06 7.85
N THR A 53 9.33 16.89 8.47
CA THR A 53 10.21 16.69 9.64
C THR A 53 11.68 16.88 9.25
N ILE A 54 12.15 16.26 8.16
CA ILE A 54 13.54 16.42 7.69
C ILE A 54 13.81 17.89 7.34
N GLU A 55 12.90 18.56 6.64
CA GLU A 55 13.03 19.98 6.33
C GLU A 55 13.18 20.83 7.61
N SER A 56 12.34 20.57 8.62
CA SER A 56 12.32 21.32 9.88
C SER A 56 13.60 21.17 10.70
N THR A 57 14.34 20.07 10.56
CA THR A 57 15.63 19.90 11.22
C THR A 57 16.71 20.85 10.72
N GLY A 58 16.52 21.41 9.51
CA GLY A 58 17.50 22.26 8.85
C GLY A 58 18.78 21.53 8.40
N ILE A 59 18.79 20.20 8.42
CA ILE A 59 19.96 19.37 8.07
C ILE A 59 20.41 19.60 6.63
N LEU A 60 19.47 19.91 5.73
CA LEU A 60 19.73 20.19 4.32
C LEU A 60 20.27 21.61 4.06
N LYS A 61 20.38 22.44 5.10
CA LYS A 61 21.01 23.79 5.02
C LYS A 61 22.51 23.77 5.28
N GLN A 62 23.05 22.62 5.67
CA GLN A 62 24.47 22.39 5.90
C GLN A 62 25.19 22.11 4.60
N ASP A 63 26.53 22.13 4.63
CA ASP A 63 27.34 21.70 3.47
C ASP A 63 27.02 20.23 3.16
N ILE A 64 26.85 19.89 1.88
CA ILE A 64 26.50 18.54 1.40
C ILE A 64 27.46 17.48 1.97
N ASN A 65 28.74 17.84 2.16
CA ASN A 65 29.75 16.94 2.72
C ASN A 65 29.63 16.72 4.25
N GLU A 66 28.86 17.56 4.93
CA GLU A 66 28.64 17.49 6.37
C GLU A 66 27.27 16.90 6.74
N ILE A 67 26.42 16.61 5.73
CA ILE A 67 25.10 15.99 5.97
C ILE A 67 25.33 14.61 6.59
N PRO A 68 24.90 14.38 7.83
CA PRO A 68 24.99 13.05 8.43
C PRO A 68 24.10 12.08 7.63
N GLN A 69 24.48 10.82 7.64
CA GLN A 69 23.66 9.81 7.00
C GLN A 69 22.25 9.81 7.64
N ILE A 70 21.26 10.16 6.86
CA ILE A 70 19.85 10.11 7.29
C ILE A 70 19.44 8.64 7.25
N ASP A 71 19.49 7.97 8.40
CA ASP A 71 19.10 6.56 8.51
C ASP A 71 17.68 6.47 9.09
N VAL A 72 16.72 6.22 8.17
CA VAL A 72 15.34 5.94 8.53
C VAL A 72 14.97 4.62 7.90
N GLU A 73 14.65 3.63 8.74
CA GLU A 73 14.40 2.27 8.30
C GLU A 73 13.34 2.20 7.18
N GLY A 74 13.73 1.66 6.04
CA GLY A 74 12.87 1.47 4.87
C GLY A 74 12.58 2.73 4.04
N ILE A 75 12.97 3.92 4.53
CA ILE A 75 12.75 5.19 3.82
C ILE A 75 13.99 5.58 3.03
N ARG A 76 13.80 5.85 1.75
CA ARG A 76 14.85 6.47 0.93
C ARG A 76 14.62 7.98 0.89
N VAL A 77 15.66 8.73 1.20
CA VAL A 77 15.71 10.20 1.19
C VAL A 77 16.61 10.66 0.08
N THR A 78 16.11 11.51 -0.81
CA THR A 78 16.87 12.06 -1.96
C THR A 78 16.71 13.57 -1.98
N TRP A 79 17.82 14.32 -2.03
CA TRP A 79 17.81 15.76 -2.20
C TRP A 79 18.22 16.12 -3.63
N ILE A 80 17.48 16.99 -4.29
CA ILE A 80 17.55 17.22 -5.75
C ILE A 80 17.66 18.71 -6.01
N ASP A 81 18.62 19.11 -6.86
CA ASP A 81 18.83 20.49 -7.25
C ASP A 81 17.73 20.98 -8.22
N LYS A 82 17.70 22.27 -8.46
CA LYS A 82 16.74 22.95 -9.34
C LYS A 82 16.74 22.46 -10.78
N ASP A 83 17.89 21.95 -11.25
CA ASP A 83 18.06 21.34 -12.58
C ASP A 83 17.73 19.86 -12.62
N GLY A 84 17.31 19.26 -11.48
CA GLY A 84 17.01 17.84 -11.35
C GLY A 84 18.20 16.95 -11.00
N THR A 85 19.40 17.53 -10.83
CA THR A 85 20.58 16.78 -10.40
C THR A 85 20.42 16.31 -8.96
N VAL A 86 20.78 15.05 -8.67
CA VAL A 86 20.72 14.51 -7.31
C VAL A 86 21.93 15.02 -6.52
N LEU A 87 21.68 15.72 -5.42
CA LEU A 87 22.70 16.25 -4.52
C LEU A 87 23.05 15.26 -3.39
N TYR A 88 22.06 14.56 -2.87
CA TYR A 88 22.21 13.58 -1.79
C TYR A 88 21.21 12.43 -1.95
N ASP A 89 21.63 11.23 -1.57
CA ASP A 89 20.77 10.05 -1.50
C ASP A 89 21.31 9.13 -0.38
N ASN A 90 20.43 8.72 0.55
CA ASN A 90 20.86 7.92 1.71
C ASN A 90 21.09 6.43 1.40
N GLN A 91 20.70 5.96 0.22
CA GLN A 91 20.79 4.54 -0.14
C GLN A 91 21.74 4.26 -1.33
N ASN A 92 22.03 5.28 -2.16
CA ASN A 92 22.82 5.10 -3.37
C ASN A 92 23.91 6.16 -3.47
N ASP A 93 25.01 5.79 -4.13
CA ASP A 93 26.04 6.77 -4.50
C ASP A 93 25.48 7.72 -5.58
N VAL A 94 25.47 9.01 -5.26
CA VAL A 94 24.97 10.10 -6.12
C VAL A 94 25.59 10.07 -7.50
N LYS A 95 26.88 9.68 -7.61
CA LYS A 95 27.63 9.61 -8.89
C LYS A 95 27.02 8.63 -9.90
N ASN A 96 26.25 7.65 -9.41
CA ASN A 96 25.62 6.62 -10.22
C ASN A 96 24.15 6.90 -10.52
N LEU A 97 23.64 8.05 -10.06
CA LEU A 97 22.23 8.41 -10.25
C LEU A 97 22.05 9.32 -11.46
N GLU A 98 21.03 9.02 -12.26
CA GLU A 98 20.58 9.87 -13.35
C GLU A 98 19.92 11.14 -12.82
N ASN A 99 19.75 12.14 -13.71
CA ASN A 99 18.94 13.31 -13.41
C ASN A 99 17.48 12.90 -13.13
N HIS A 100 16.90 13.43 -12.05
CA HIS A 100 15.55 13.11 -11.60
C HIS A 100 14.51 14.19 -11.93
N GLY A 101 14.89 15.25 -12.64
CA GLY A 101 14.01 16.40 -12.92
C GLY A 101 12.73 16.04 -13.68
N ASN A 102 12.77 14.99 -14.52
CA ASN A 102 11.64 14.51 -15.30
C ASN A 102 10.73 13.50 -14.56
N ARG A 103 10.92 13.32 -13.26
CA ARG A 103 10.07 12.43 -12.47
C ARG A 103 8.76 13.15 -12.10
N PRO A 104 7.58 12.49 -12.21
CA PRO A 104 6.29 13.16 -12.02
C PRO A 104 6.14 13.87 -10.66
N GLU A 105 6.65 13.24 -9.59
CA GLU A 105 6.65 13.84 -8.27
C GLU A 105 7.55 15.06 -8.17
N ILE A 106 8.67 15.08 -8.91
CA ILE A 106 9.63 16.19 -8.91
C ILE A 106 9.10 17.36 -9.74
N GLU A 107 8.59 17.10 -10.95
CA GLU A 107 7.93 18.10 -11.79
C GLU A 107 6.79 18.77 -11.03
N SER A 108 5.94 17.97 -10.38
CA SER A 108 4.83 18.48 -9.58
C SER A 108 5.32 19.31 -8.38
N ALA A 109 6.40 18.89 -7.71
CA ALA A 109 6.98 19.65 -6.61
C ALA A 109 7.54 21.01 -7.06
N PHE A 110 8.22 21.07 -8.22
CA PHE A 110 8.70 22.33 -8.78
C PHE A 110 7.55 23.30 -9.09
N ASP A 111 6.44 22.81 -9.65
CA ASP A 111 5.31 23.61 -10.10
C ASP A 111 4.38 24.04 -8.96
N LYS A 112 4.04 23.09 -8.06
CA LYS A 112 2.96 23.22 -7.06
C LYS A 112 3.46 23.25 -5.61
N GLY A 113 4.77 23.09 -5.40
CA GLY A 113 5.37 22.98 -4.07
C GLY A 113 5.41 21.58 -3.53
N THR A 114 4.53 20.68 -3.97
CA THR A 114 4.50 19.26 -3.56
C THR A 114 4.17 18.35 -4.73
N GLY A 115 4.61 17.09 -4.66
CA GLY A 115 4.31 16.08 -5.67
C GLY A 115 4.30 14.67 -5.11
N ASP A 116 3.38 13.86 -5.63
CA ASP A 116 3.24 12.46 -5.26
C ASP A 116 3.29 11.58 -6.50
N SER A 117 3.89 10.40 -6.38
CA SER A 117 3.75 9.37 -7.40
C SER A 117 3.84 7.96 -6.79
N VAL A 118 3.30 6.99 -7.51
CA VAL A 118 3.43 5.57 -7.16
C VAL A 118 3.93 4.83 -8.39
N ARG A 119 5.02 4.07 -8.23
CA ARG A 119 5.57 3.24 -9.31
C ARG A 119 5.55 1.78 -8.91
N THR A 120 5.02 0.95 -9.80
CA THR A 120 4.98 -0.49 -9.60
C THR A 120 6.20 -1.12 -10.26
N SER A 121 6.97 -1.88 -9.48
CA SER A 121 8.04 -2.73 -10.01
C SER A 121 7.46 -4.10 -10.37
N ALA A 122 7.38 -4.40 -11.66
CA ALA A 122 6.90 -5.71 -12.13
C ALA A 122 7.85 -6.85 -11.71
N THR A 123 9.14 -6.59 -11.60
CA THR A 123 10.16 -7.58 -11.22
C THR A 123 10.19 -7.88 -9.73
N MET A 124 9.90 -6.89 -8.88
CA MET A 124 9.95 -7.04 -7.42
C MET A 124 8.56 -7.21 -6.79
N ASN A 125 7.48 -7.17 -7.60
CA ASN A 125 6.10 -7.20 -7.13
C ASN A 125 5.85 -6.24 -5.93
N SER A 126 6.43 -5.05 -6.01
CA SER A 126 6.36 -4.01 -4.99
C SER A 126 5.95 -2.68 -5.60
N ASN A 127 5.24 -1.89 -4.83
CA ASN A 127 4.94 -0.49 -5.16
C ASN A 127 5.90 0.41 -4.39
N THR A 128 6.51 1.37 -5.08
CA THR A 128 7.26 2.42 -4.41
C THR A 128 6.44 3.70 -4.44
N PHE A 129 6.17 4.21 -3.27
CA PHE A 129 5.49 5.48 -3.04
C PHE A 129 6.53 6.58 -2.93
N TYR A 130 6.29 7.70 -3.59
CA TYR A 130 7.15 8.87 -3.59
C TYR A 130 6.36 10.08 -3.15
N HIS A 131 6.94 10.86 -2.26
CA HIS A 131 6.47 12.19 -1.90
C HIS A 131 7.63 13.19 -2.04
N ALA A 132 7.39 14.32 -2.66
CA ALA A 132 8.39 15.36 -2.87
C ALA A 132 7.85 16.72 -2.40
N ILE A 133 8.70 17.50 -1.75
CA ILE A 133 8.41 18.87 -1.35
C ILE A 133 9.47 19.81 -1.89
N LYS A 134 9.07 21.00 -2.36
CA LYS A 134 9.96 22.07 -2.76
C LYS A 134 10.40 22.85 -1.53
N LEU A 135 11.70 22.95 -1.34
CA LEU A 135 12.31 23.69 -0.25
C LEU A 135 12.37 25.20 -0.56
N ASN A 136 12.59 26.00 0.48
CA ASN A 136 12.62 27.47 0.37
C ASN A 136 13.74 28.00 -0.55
N ASP A 137 14.83 27.25 -0.72
CA ASP A 137 15.93 27.56 -1.62
C ASP A 137 15.66 27.17 -3.07
N GLY A 138 14.52 26.54 -3.35
CA GLY A 138 14.09 26.09 -4.66
C GLY A 138 14.55 24.68 -5.05
N THR A 139 15.31 23.99 -4.21
CA THR A 139 15.63 22.57 -4.36
C THR A 139 14.43 21.69 -3.96
N VAL A 140 14.50 20.37 -4.19
CA VAL A 140 13.42 19.46 -3.85
C VAL A 140 13.93 18.35 -2.95
N LEU A 141 13.24 18.11 -1.84
CA LEU A 141 13.40 16.95 -0.99
C LEU A 141 12.38 15.89 -1.39
N ARG A 142 12.85 14.70 -1.74
CA ARG A 142 12.00 13.54 -2.03
C ARG A 142 12.23 12.46 -0.98
N VAL A 143 11.15 11.93 -0.44
CA VAL A 143 11.13 10.72 0.39
C VAL A 143 10.37 9.62 -0.34
N SER A 144 10.78 8.37 -0.15
CA SER A 144 10.11 7.25 -0.77
C SER A 144 10.16 5.99 0.08
N LEU A 145 9.11 5.19 -0.05
CA LEU A 145 8.94 3.91 0.64
C LEU A 145 8.56 2.82 -0.36
N ALA A 146 9.34 1.73 -0.39
CA ALA A 146 8.96 0.53 -1.11
C ALA A 146 8.04 -0.32 -0.23
N ALA A 147 6.79 -0.46 -0.66
CA ALA A 147 5.80 -1.22 0.07
C ALA A 147 5.37 -2.47 -0.69
N ARG A 148 4.88 -3.47 0.04
CA ARG A 148 4.39 -4.71 -0.57
C ARG A 148 3.22 -4.43 -1.50
N SER A 149 3.17 -5.16 -2.61
CA SER A 149 2.09 -5.07 -3.58
C SER A 149 0.77 -5.54 -2.97
N ILE A 150 -0.34 -5.07 -3.54
CA ILE A 150 -1.70 -5.51 -3.20
C ILE A 150 -1.84 -7.04 -3.25
N TRP A 151 -1.12 -7.73 -4.16
CA TRP A 151 -1.12 -9.18 -4.25
C TRP A 151 -0.59 -9.87 -3.00
N ASN A 152 0.44 -9.32 -2.37
CA ASN A 152 0.97 -9.86 -1.11
C ASN A 152 -0.03 -9.66 0.05
N MET A 153 -0.77 -8.54 0.04
CA MET A 153 -1.83 -8.31 1.01
C MET A 153 -3.00 -9.29 0.83
N PHE A 154 -3.42 -9.52 -0.42
CA PHE A 154 -4.41 -10.55 -0.74
C PHE A 154 -3.94 -11.94 -0.33
N ALA A 155 -2.74 -12.33 -0.72
CA ALA A 155 -2.18 -13.65 -0.42
C ALA A 155 -2.11 -13.92 1.08
N SER A 156 -1.78 -12.93 1.89
CA SER A 156 -1.76 -13.06 3.36
C SER A 156 -3.15 -13.26 3.98
N SER A 157 -4.21 -12.84 3.29
CA SER A 157 -5.60 -12.98 3.75
C SER A 157 -6.23 -14.33 3.37
N ILE A 158 -5.68 -15.05 2.39
CA ILE A 158 -6.23 -16.32 1.90
C ILE A 158 -6.41 -17.37 3.01
N PRO A 159 -5.46 -17.63 3.92
CA PRO A 159 -5.63 -18.62 4.98
C PRO A 159 -6.82 -18.32 5.90
N ALA A 160 -6.97 -17.05 6.29
CA ALA A 160 -8.11 -16.63 7.11
C ALA A 160 -9.44 -16.83 6.39
N MET A 161 -9.47 -16.57 5.08
CA MET A 161 -10.64 -16.85 4.22
C MET A 161 -11.04 -18.29 4.25
N LEU A 162 -10.09 -19.17 4.02
CA LEU A 162 -10.34 -20.62 3.99
C LEU A 162 -10.91 -21.11 5.33
N ILE A 163 -10.35 -20.64 6.45
CA ILE A 163 -10.83 -21.01 7.79
C ILE A 163 -12.29 -20.55 7.98
N VAL A 164 -12.61 -19.30 7.69
CA VAL A 164 -13.96 -18.75 7.80
C VAL A 164 -14.93 -19.50 6.90
N THR A 165 -14.53 -19.79 5.65
CA THR A 165 -15.34 -20.55 4.70
C THR A 165 -15.65 -21.96 5.23
N VAL A 166 -14.66 -22.68 5.77
CA VAL A 166 -14.84 -24.01 6.35
C VAL A 166 -15.79 -23.97 7.54
N ILE A 167 -15.67 -22.97 8.42
CA ILE A 167 -16.57 -22.79 9.56
C ILE A 167 -18.01 -22.55 9.08
N ILE A 168 -18.24 -21.65 8.13
CA ILE A 168 -19.57 -21.34 7.59
C ILE A 168 -20.18 -22.61 6.96
N VAL A 169 -19.45 -23.31 6.14
CA VAL A 169 -19.92 -24.57 5.51
C VAL A 169 -20.23 -25.60 6.58
N GLY A 170 -19.36 -25.77 7.59
CA GLY A 170 -19.56 -26.68 8.70
C GLY A 170 -20.87 -26.39 9.46
N ILE A 171 -21.14 -25.13 9.77
CA ILE A 171 -22.40 -24.73 10.45
C ILE A 171 -23.63 -25.00 9.57
N CYS A 172 -23.54 -24.74 8.25
CA CYS A 172 -24.65 -24.95 7.32
C CYS A 172 -24.95 -26.45 7.05
N VAL A 173 -23.96 -27.32 7.20
CA VAL A 173 -24.10 -28.77 6.94
C VAL A 173 -24.58 -29.54 8.17
N VAL A 174 -24.39 -29.02 9.39
CA VAL A 174 -24.89 -29.68 10.61
C VAL A 174 -26.42 -29.71 10.58
N PRO A 175 -27.04 -30.90 10.52
CA PRO A 175 -28.51 -31.00 10.52
C PRO A 175 -29.07 -30.43 11.83
N ALA A 176 -30.08 -29.56 11.72
CA ALA A 176 -30.83 -29.14 12.90
C ALA A 176 -31.34 -30.38 13.66
N PRO A 177 -31.18 -30.43 15.00
CA PRO A 177 -31.73 -31.54 15.78
C PRO A 177 -33.22 -31.68 15.48
N SER A 178 -33.69 -32.90 15.17
CA SER A 178 -35.11 -33.17 15.01
C SER A 178 -35.80 -32.86 16.32
N PRO A 179 -36.87 -32.09 16.33
CA PRO A 179 -37.68 -31.92 17.56
C PRO A 179 -38.20 -33.25 18.04
N PRO A 180 -38.35 -33.42 19.36
CA PRO A 180 -38.84 -34.65 19.98
C PRO A 180 -40.24 -35.04 19.53
#